data_a56f81948e09808fb125200c58f32e90
#
_entry.id   a56f81948e09808fb125200c58f32e90
#
_cell.length_a   1.000
_cell.length_b   1.000
_cell.length_c   1.000
_cell.angle_alpha   90.00
_cell.angle_beta   90.00
_cell.angle_gamma   90.00
#
_symmetry.space_group_name_H-M   'P 1'
#
loop_
_entity.id
_entity.type
_entity.pdbx_description
1 polymer ?
#
loop_
_entity_poly.entity_id
_entity_poly.type
_entity_poly.pdbx_seq_one_letter_code
_entity_poly.pdbx_strand_id
1 'polypeptide(L)'
;MVILEDLKLFLRIDEDITDDDQYLEESIIAATIYIEQMTGKPYKNDPLYDRAITYMVAHWYENRDINSTKTFVHDLPYTLTPIIQHIALSQAYLTAKEIEDSKKQIDEVN
;
A
#
# COMPACT_ATOMS: atom_id res chain seq x y z
N MET A 1 -6.18 -2.60 -8.46
CA MET A 1 -5.99 -3.27 -7.17
C MET A 1 -4.84 -4.26 -7.26
N VAL A 2 -4.01 -4.33 -6.24
CA VAL A 2 -2.92 -5.31 -6.23
C VAL A 2 -3.49 -6.69 -5.95
N ILE A 3 -3.26 -7.62 -6.86
CA ILE A 3 -3.69 -9.00 -6.71
C ILE A 3 -2.49 -9.91 -6.49
N LEU A 4 -2.75 -11.06 -5.86
CA LEU A 4 -1.71 -12.00 -5.50
C LEU A 4 -0.88 -12.45 -6.71
N GLU A 5 -1.53 -12.72 -7.82
CA GLU A 5 -0.84 -13.18 -9.03
C GLU A 5 0.18 -12.16 -9.54
N ASP A 6 -0.21 -10.89 -9.59
CA ASP A 6 0.68 -9.82 -10.02
C ASP A 6 1.84 -9.65 -9.04
N LEU A 7 1.56 -9.75 -7.76
CA LEU A 7 2.59 -9.64 -6.74
C LEU A 7 3.59 -10.77 -6.83
N LYS A 8 3.12 -12.00 -7.04
CA LYS A 8 4.01 -13.15 -7.20
C LYS A 8 4.89 -12.99 -8.44
N LEU A 9 4.33 -12.47 -9.52
CA LEU A 9 5.10 -12.19 -10.72
C LEU A 9 6.20 -11.16 -10.45
N PHE A 10 5.86 -10.10 -9.75
CA PHE A 10 6.81 -9.06 -9.38
C PHE A 10 7.95 -9.62 -8.51
N LEU A 11 7.61 -10.50 -7.57
CA LEU A 11 8.57 -11.13 -6.67
C LEU A 11 9.29 -12.31 -7.28
N ARG A 12 8.95 -12.69 -8.52
CA ARG A 12 9.52 -13.84 -9.24
C ARG A 12 9.27 -15.17 -8.52
N ILE A 13 8.07 -15.30 -7.98
CA ILE A 13 7.61 -16.53 -7.35
C ILE A 13 6.75 -17.28 -8.36
N ASP A 14 7.04 -18.57 -8.58
CA ASP A 14 6.24 -19.40 -9.48
C ASP A 14 4.80 -19.54 -8.95
N GLU A 15 3.84 -19.58 -9.86
CA GLU A 15 2.43 -19.72 -9.49
C GLU A 15 2.17 -21.00 -8.70
N ASP A 16 2.95 -22.03 -8.97
CA ASP A 16 2.79 -23.33 -8.31
C ASP A 16 3.26 -23.32 -6.85
N ILE A 17 4.04 -22.32 -6.46
CA ILE A 17 4.53 -22.19 -5.10
C ILE A 17 3.50 -21.40 -4.31
N THR A 18 2.81 -22.07 -3.38
CA THR A 18 1.72 -21.46 -2.62
C THR A 18 2.04 -21.28 -1.14
N ASP A 19 3.26 -21.60 -0.72
CA ASP A 19 3.65 -21.56 0.68
C ASP A 19 3.47 -20.20 1.33
N ASP A 20 3.68 -19.13 0.58
CA ASP A 20 3.62 -17.76 1.10
C ASP A 20 2.37 -17.01 0.66
N ASP A 21 1.42 -17.65 0.01
CA ASP A 21 0.25 -16.97 -0.54
C ASP A 21 -0.54 -16.25 0.55
N GLN A 22 -0.78 -16.90 1.68
CA GLN A 22 -1.52 -16.26 2.77
C GLN A 22 -0.76 -15.06 3.33
N TYR A 23 0.54 -15.21 3.52
CA TYR A 23 1.37 -14.11 4.00
C TYR A 23 1.31 -12.91 3.05
N LEU A 24 1.38 -13.18 1.75
CA LEU A 24 1.35 -12.12 0.75
C LEU A 24 -0.01 -11.43 0.70
N GLU A 25 -1.10 -12.18 0.78
CA GLU A 25 -2.44 -11.60 0.80
C GLU A 25 -2.64 -10.71 2.02
N GLU A 26 -2.25 -11.17 3.19
CA GLU A 26 -2.33 -10.39 4.41
C GLU A 26 -1.44 -9.16 4.35
N SER A 27 -0.28 -9.29 3.72
CA SER A 27 0.65 -8.17 3.57
C SER A 27 0.09 -7.08 2.66
N ILE A 28 -0.65 -7.44 1.62
CA ILE A 28 -1.31 -6.45 0.75
C ILE A 28 -2.28 -5.61 1.57
N ILE A 29 -3.09 -6.26 2.39
CA ILE A 29 -4.06 -5.57 3.25
C ILE A 29 -3.32 -4.66 4.25
N ALA A 30 -2.30 -5.19 4.91
CA ALA A 30 -1.54 -4.44 5.89
C ALA A 30 -0.83 -3.25 5.26
N ALA A 31 -0.26 -3.42 4.08
CA ALA A 31 0.42 -2.33 3.38
C ALA A 31 -0.56 -1.22 2.99
N THR A 32 -1.74 -1.61 2.53
CA THR A 32 -2.78 -0.63 2.17
C THR A 32 -3.16 0.22 3.38
N ILE A 33 -3.40 -0.42 4.51
CA ILE A 33 -3.74 0.28 5.76
C ILE A 33 -2.58 1.16 6.21
N TYR A 34 -1.37 0.64 6.15
CA TYR A 34 -0.18 1.37 6.57
C TYR A 34 0.02 2.65 5.76
N ILE A 35 -0.10 2.56 4.44
CA ILE A 35 0.05 3.72 3.56
C ILE A 35 -1.09 4.72 3.80
N GLU A 36 -2.31 4.23 3.98
CA GLU A 36 -3.44 5.10 4.29
C GLU A 36 -3.22 5.88 5.58
N GLN A 37 -2.75 5.22 6.62
CA GLN A 37 -2.47 5.88 7.90
C GLN A 37 -1.32 6.86 7.79
N MET A 38 -0.30 6.52 6.99
CA MET A 38 0.87 7.36 6.83
C MET A 38 0.57 8.62 6.02
N THR A 39 -0.26 8.51 4.99
CA THR A 39 -0.54 9.61 4.08
C THR A 39 -1.84 10.35 4.39
N GLY A 40 -2.75 9.72 5.14
CA GLY A 40 -4.10 10.24 5.35
C GLY A 40 -4.98 10.13 4.11
N LYS A 41 -4.56 9.41 3.08
CA LYS A 41 -5.27 9.29 1.82
C LYS A 41 -5.76 7.86 1.63
N PRO A 42 -7.09 7.64 1.56
CA PRO A 42 -7.62 6.30 1.36
C PRO A 42 -7.32 5.78 -0.05
N TYR A 43 -7.29 4.47 -0.16
CA TYR A 43 -7.00 3.79 -1.42
C TYR A 43 -8.11 4.00 -2.45
N LYS A 44 -7.72 4.31 -3.69
CA LYS A 44 -8.65 4.61 -4.78
C LYS A 44 -8.43 3.81 -6.05
N ASN A 45 -7.84 2.63 -5.97
CA ASN A 45 -7.50 1.84 -7.16
C ASN A 45 -6.59 2.61 -8.14
N ASP A 46 -5.68 3.38 -7.61
CA ASP A 46 -4.77 4.19 -8.39
C ASP A 46 -3.48 3.43 -8.67
N PRO A 47 -2.94 3.43 -9.90
CA PRO A 47 -1.70 2.71 -10.19
C PRO A 47 -0.51 3.15 -9.33
N LEU A 48 -0.42 4.41 -8.98
CA LEU A 48 0.68 4.88 -8.12
C LEU A 48 0.56 4.31 -6.71
N TYR A 49 -0.66 4.27 -6.18
CA TYR A 49 -0.93 3.68 -4.88
C TYR A 49 -0.65 2.17 -4.91
N ASP A 50 -1.06 1.49 -6.00
CA ASP A 50 -0.77 0.07 -6.20
C ASP A 50 0.73 -0.19 -6.21
N ARG A 51 1.50 0.68 -6.84
CA ARG A 51 2.96 0.54 -6.87
C ARG A 51 3.55 0.69 -5.46
N ALA A 52 3.03 1.61 -4.67
CA ALA A 52 3.47 1.78 -3.29
C ALA A 52 3.18 0.53 -2.48
N ILE A 53 1.99 -0.05 -2.62
CA ILE A 53 1.63 -1.29 -1.94
C ILE A 53 2.58 -2.42 -2.34
N THR A 54 2.82 -2.57 -3.64
CA THR A 54 3.69 -3.63 -4.16
C THR A 54 5.10 -3.50 -3.60
N TYR A 55 5.66 -2.30 -3.61
CA TYR A 55 7.01 -2.07 -3.09
C TYR A 55 7.08 -2.31 -1.59
N MET A 56 6.06 -1.90 -0.85
CA MET A 56 6.01 -2.13 0.60
C MET A 56 5.99 -3.62 0.92
N VAL A 57 5.13 -4.38 0.24
CA VAL A 57 5.03 -5.82 0.44
C VAL A 57 6.34 -6.49 0.05
N ALA A 58 6.93 -6.09 -1.08
CA ALA A 58 8.21 -6.66 -1.52
C ALA A 58 9.32 -6.41 -0.50
N HIS A 59 9.35 -5.21 0.06
CA HIS A 59 10.31 -4.88 1.10
C HIS A 59 10.14 -5.78 2.33
N TRP A 60 8.91 -5.94 2.80
CA TRP A 60 8.64 -6.82 3.94
C TRP A 60 8.98 -8.27 3.62
N TYR A 61 8.62 -8.73 2.44
CA TYR A 61 8.87 -10.12 2.03
C TYR A 61 10.36 -10.43 1.97
N GLU A 62 11.14 -9.54 1.39
CA GLU A 62 12.59 -9.73 1.25
C GLU A 62 13.31 -9.66 2.59
N ASN A 63 12.75 -8.96 3.56
CA ASN A 63 13.39 -8.75 4.86
C ASN A 63 12.77 -9.54 5.99
N ARG A 64 11.79 -10.41 5.70
CA ARG A 64 11.08 -11.15 6.75
C ARG A 64 11.97 -12.12 7.52
N ASP A 65 13.02 -12.63 6.87
CA ASP A 65 13.93 -13.60 7.47
C ASP A 65 15.03 -12.93 8.29
N ILE A 66 15.14 -11.64 8.23
CA ILE A 66 16.09 -10.89 9.03
C ILE A 66 15.48 -10.76 10.41
N ASN A 67 15.95 -11.58 11.30
CA ASN A 67 15.51 -11.59 12.69
C ASN A 67 15.90 -10.34 13.45
N SER A 68 16.08 -9.28 12.78
CA SER A 68 16.42 -8.08 13.46
C SER A 68 15.15 -7.31 13.72
N THR A 69 14.86 -7.14 14.96
CA THR A 69 13.88 -6.20 15.43
C THR A 69 14.32 -4.77 15.20
N LYS A 70 15.48 -4.61 14.56
CA LYS A 70 16.04 -3.30 14.33
C LYS A 70 15.28 -2.61 13.21
N THR A 71 14.96 -1.40 13.36
CA THR A 71 14.72 -0.42 12.30
C THR A 71 13.77 -0.82 11.19
N PHE A 72 13.31 -2.04 11.21
CA PHE A 72 12.47 -2.58 10.15
C PHE A 72 11.26 -1.70 9.87
N VAL A 73 10.65 -1.18 10.92
CA VAL A 73 9.45 -0.36 10.83
C VAL A 73 9.76 1.02 10.26
N HIS A 74 10.98 1.48 10.41
CA HIS A 74 11.35 2.84 10.07
C HIS A 74 12.10 2.97 8.75
N ASP A 75 12.57 1.84 8.19
CA ASP A 75 13.36 1.87 6.97
C ASP A 75 12.49 1.61 5.76
N LEU A 76 12.01 2.69 5.16
CA LEU A 76 11.33 2.59 3.88
C LEU A 76 12.36 2.57 2.76
N PRO A 77 12.13 1.76 1.70
CA PRO A 77 13.00 1.80 0.54
C PRO A 77 13.04 3.19 -0.09
N TYR A 78 14.17 3.56 -0.64
CA TYR A 78 14.31 4.83 -1.31
C TYR A 78 13.29 5.03 -2.43
N THR A 79 12.94 3.94 -3.11
CA THR A 79 11.97 4.00 -4.20
C THR A 79 10.56 4.25 -3.71
N LEU A 80 10.26 3.91 -2.47
CA LEU A 80 8.94 4.02 -1.89
C LEU A 80 8.68 5.40 -1.28
N THR A 81 9.69 5.99 -0.65
CA THR A 81 9.53 7.27 0.05
C THR A 81 9.00 8.39 -0.85
N PRO A 82 9.55 8.63 -2.06
CA PRO A 82 8.98 9.66 -2.94
C PRO A 82 7.54 9.38 -3.34
N ILE A 83 7.19 8.12 -3.56
CA ILE A 83 5.82 7.76 -3.95
C ILE A 83 4.86 8.07 -2.81
N ILE A 84 5.21 7.71 -1.59
CA ILE A 84 4.38 7.98 -0.41
C ILE A 84 4.23 9.49 -0.20
N GLN A 85 5.31 10.25 -0.34
CA GLN A 85 5.26 11.70 -0.23
C GLN A 85 4.35 12.32 -1.30
N HIS A 86 4.43 11.80 -2.52
CA HIS A 86 3.56 12.29 -3.59
C HIS A 86 2.09 12.06 -3.26
N ILE A 87 1.75 10.86 -2.78
CA ILE A 87 0.37 10.54 -2.39
C ILE A 87 -0.08 11.47 -1.26
N ALA A 88 0.77 11.65 -0.25
CA ALA A 88 0.42 12.44 0.93
C ALA A 88 0.18 13.91 0.59
N LEU A 89 0.93 14.47 -0.35
CA LEU A 89 0.89 15.89 -0.69
C LEU A 89 0.02 16.19 -1.89
N SER A 90 -0.40 15.18 -2.64
CA SER A 90 -1.16 15.39 -3.87
C SER A 90 -2.61 15.75 -3.58
N GLN A 91 -3.09 16.77 -4.25
CA GLN A 91 -4.50 17.15 -4.19
C GLN A 91 -5.40 16.19 -4.98
N ALA A 92 -4.81 15.33 -5.81
CA ALA A 92 -5.56 14.30 -6.53
C ALA A 92 -6.11 13.24 -5.58
N TYR A 93 -5.53 13.09 -4.38
CA TYR A 93 -5.97 12.16 -3.36
C TYR A 93 -6.68 12.91 -2.24
N LEU A 94 -7.91 12.54 -1.97
CA LEU A 94 -8.69 13.14 -0.89
C LEU A 94 -8.48 12.37 0.41
N THR A 95 -8.46 13.08 1.53
CA THR A 95 -8.49 12.44 2.85
C THR A 95 -9.88 11.86 3.09
N ALA A 96 -10.00 10.95 4.06
CA ALA A 96 -11.29 10.39 4.42
C ALA A 96 -12.27 11.49 4.83
N LYS A 97 -11.79 12.50 5.54
CA LYS A 97 -12.62 13.63 5.96
C LYS A 97 -13.12 14.44 4.76
N GLU A 98 -12.25 14.69 3.79
CA GLU A 98 -12.63 15.42 2.58
C GLU A 98 -13.67 14.67 1.77
N ILE A 99 -13.59 13.35 1.73
CA ILE A 99 -14.58 12.53 1.03
C ILE A 99 -15.94 12.63 1.74
N GLU A 100 -15.96 12.56 3.06
CA GLU A 100 -17.20 12.73 3.82
C GLU A 100 -17.83 14.10 3.61
N ASP A 101 -17.01 15.15 3.63
CA ASP A 101 -17.49 16.50 3.40
C ASP A 101 -18.07 16.66 1.99
N SER A 102 -17.45 16.04 0.99
CA SER A 102 -17.98 16.03 -0.38
C SER A 102 -19.34 15.36 -0.45
N LYS A 103 -19.50 14.22 0.23
CA LYS A 103 -20.77 13.49 0.25
C LYS A 103 -21.85 14.29 0.92
N LYS A 104 -21.54 14.99 2.01
CA LYS A 104 -22.49 15.84 2.71
C LYS A 104 -22.94 16.99 1.84
N GLN A 105 -22.05 17.60 1.08
CA GLN A 105 -22.43 18.68 0.16
C GLN A 105 -23.39 18.20 -0.92
N ILE A 106 -23.16 17.00 -1.45
CA ILE A 106 -24.06 16.42 -2.45
C ILE A 106 -25.43 16.15 -1.84
N ASP A 107 -25.48 15.63 -0.61
CA ASP A 107 -26.73 15.35 0.07
C ASP A 107 -27.49 16.63 0.41
N GLU A 108 -26.79 17.72 0.74
CA GLU A 108 -27.42 19.00 1.05
C GLU A 108 -28.02 19.67 -0.18
N VAL A 109 -27.46 19.42 -1.37
CA VAL A 109 -27.95 20.01 -2.63
C VAL A 109 -29.21 19.31 -3.11
N ASN A 110 -29.43 18.08 -2.72
CA ASN A 110 -30.60 17.32 -3.08
C ASN A 110 -31.69 17.42 -2.03
#